data_b9b3a73937646bbd96a200df738363a9
#
_entry.id   b9b3a73937646bbd96a200df738363a9
#
_cell.length_a   1.000
_cell.length_b   1.000
_cell.length_c   1.000
_cell.angle_alpha   90.00
_cell.angle_beta   90.00
_cell.angle_gamma   90.00
#
_symmetry.space_group_name_H-M   'P 1'
#
loop_
_entity.id
_entity.type
_entity.pdbx_description
1 polymer ?
#
loop_
_entity_poly.entity_id
_entity_poly.type
_entity_poly.pdbx_seq_one_letter_code
_entity_poly.pdbx_strand_id
1 'polypeptide(L)'
;VFIIEQADKMHLNAANSLLKVIEEPQSEVYIFFLTNDEDKILPTIRSRTQIFQFKKQEANLIFQLEKLGLVKKKARLLAQFSQSQIEAEKLLNQATFWTLVEESERLFSDILSRKRESYLQVAKLASLADDKEKQDQVLRILEVLAGQEILRTGAHRILENLVEARKMWKANVSFQNVMDYLVLQKY
;
A
#
# COMPACT_ATOMS: atom_id res chain seq x y z
N VAL A 1 -10.93 -26.25 -15.41
CA VAL A 1 -10.21 -25.34 -14.51
C VAL A 1 -10.79 -23.95 -14.67
N PHE A 2 -11.16 -23.31 -13.56
CA PHE A 2 -11.65 -21.93 -13.52
C PHE A 2 -10.68 -21.09 -12.68
N ILE A 3 -10.32 -19.89 -13.15
CA ILE A 3 -9.50 -18.93 -12.43
C ILE A 3 -10.32 -17.66 -12.27
N ILE A 4 -10.55 -17.26 -11.01
CA ILE A 4 -11.32 -16.06 -10.65
C ILE A 4 -10.33 -15.05 -10.08
N GLU A 5 -9.98 -14.06 -10.87
CA GLU A 5 -9.09 -12.98 -10.47
C GLU A 5 -9.84 -11.93 -9.63
N GLN A 6 -9.13 -11.27 -8.73
CA GLN A 6 -9.67 -10.25 -7.82
C GLN A 6 -10.91 -10.75 -7.06
N ALA A 7 -10.84 -11.97 -6.55
CA ALA A 7 -11.95 -12.59 -5.84
C ALA A 7 -12.43 -11.81 -4.60
N ASP A 8 -11.58 -10.94 -4.04
CA ASP A 8 -11.92 -9.98 -2.99
C ASP A 8 -12.93 -8.90 -3.42
N LYS A 9 -13.11 -8.71 -4.75
CA LYS A 9 -14.09 -7.76 -5.31
C LYS A 9 -15.39 -8.43 -5.75
N MET A 10 -15.52 -9.73 -5.53
CA MET A 10 -16.70 -10.47 -5.94
C MET A 10 -17.94 -10.02 -5.15
N HIS A 11 -19.04 -9.78 -5.86
CA HIS A 11 -20.29 -9.43 -5.22
C HIS A 11 -20.84 -10.62 -4.42
N LEU A 12 -21.46 -10.35 -3.26
CA LEU A 12 -21.97 -11.36 -2.33
C LEU A 12 -22.86 -12.42 -3.01
N ASN A 13 -23.76 -11.99 -3.90
CA ASN A 13 -24.66 -12.90 -4.61
C ASN A 13 -23.91 -13.84 -5.56
N ALA A 14 -22.88 -13.34 -6.26
CA ALA A 14 -22.05 -14.15 -7.14
C ALA A 14 -21.24 -15.19 -6.33
N ALA A 15 -20.67 -14.77 -5.21
CA ALA A 15 -19.94 -15.64 -4.31
C ALA A 15 -20.82 -16.75 -3.73
N ASN A 16 -22.05 -16.42 -3.30
CA ASN A 16 -23.01 -17.39 -2.81
C ASN A 16 -23.45 -18.40 -3.89
N SER A 17 -23.57 -17.96 -5.15
CA SER A 17 -23.92 -18.87 -6.27
C SER A 17 -22.84 -19.92 -6.52
N LEU A 18 -21.57 -19.61 -6.23
CA LEU A 18 -20.45 -20.54 -6.38
C LEU A 18 -20.42 -21.61 -5.27
N LEU A 19 -21.02 -21.35 -4.10
CA LEU A 19 -21.00 -22.32 -2.99
C LEU A 19 -21.55 -23.67 -3.40
N LYS A 20 -22.64 -23.70 -4.17
CA LYS A 20 -23.25 -24.97 -4.66
C LYS A 20 -22.29 -25.76 -5.54
N VAL A 21 -21.52 -25.08 -6.39
CA VAL A 21 -20.53 -25.73 -7.27
C VAL A 21 -19.32 -26.22 -6.49
N ILE A 22 -18.95 -25.51 -5.42
CA ILE A 22 -17.84 -25.89 -4.54
C ILE A 22 -18.21 -27.09 -3.67
N GLU A 23 -19.45 -27.15 -3.17
CA GLU A 23 -19.92 -28.23 -2.27
C GLU A 23 -20.26 -29.52 -3.03
N GLU A 24 -20.93 -29.37 -4.18
CA GLU A 24 -21.44 -30.50 -4.97
C GLU A 24 -21.06 -30.38 -6.44
N PRO A 25 -19.77 -30.52 -6.79
CA PRO A 25 -19.34 -30.40 -8.18
C PRO A 25 -19.91 -31.58 -8.99
N GLN A 26 -20.62 -31.29 -10.09
CA GLN A 26 -21.18 -32.30 -11.00
C GLN A 26 -20.13 -33.02 -11.86
N SER A 27 -18.87 -32.55 -11.83
CA SER A 27 -17.71 -33.10 -12.55
C SER A 27 -16.43 -32.73 -11.81
N GLU A 28 -15.28 -33.30 -12.21
CA GLU A 28 -13.98 -32.86 -11.69
C GLU A 28 -13.71 -31.40 -12.07
N VAL A 29 -13.83 -30.50 -11.11
CA VAL A 29 -13.66 -29.06 -11.30
C VAL A 29 -12.56 -28.54 -10.35
N TYR A 30 -11.64 -27.77 -10.90
CA TYR A 30 -10.64 -27.02 -10.15
C TYR A 30 -10.99 -25.54 -10.25
N ILE A 31 -11.18 -24.88 -9.10
CA ILE A 31 -11.48 -23.44 -9.03
C ILE A 31 -10.38 -22.76 -8.23
N PHE A 32 -9.72 -21.78 -8.83
CA PHE A 32 -8.70 -20.96 -8.19
C PHE A 32 -9.25 -19.55 -7.97
N PHE A 33 -9.27 -19.12 -6.71
CA PHE A 33 -9.61 -17.77 -6.32
C PHE A 33 -8.30 -17.00 -6.10
N LEU A 34 -7.99 -16.02 -6.93
CA LEU A 34 -6.83 -15.16 -6.78
C LEU A 34 -7.24 -13.88 -6.06
N THR A 35 -6.59 -13.59 -4.94
CA THR A 35 -6.87 -12.40 -4.13
C THR A 35 -5.58 -11.84 -3.51
N ASN A 36 -5.56 -10.54 -3.27
CA ASN A 36 -4.52 -9.88 -2.48
C ASN A 36 -4.95 -9.68 -1.01
N ASP A 37 -6.20 -10.01 -0.67
CA ASP A 37 -6.77 -9.83 0.66
C ASP A 37 -7.73 -10.99 0.96
N GLU A 38 -7.23 -11.98 1.70
CA GLU A 38 -8.02 -13.17 2.04
C GLU A 38 -9.18 -12.88 2.99
N ASP A 39 -9.09 -11.81 3.78
CA ASP A 39 -10.13 -11.45 4.76
C ASP A 39 -11.40 -10.89 4.09
N LYS A 40 -11.28 -10.44 2.83
CA LYS A 40 -12.41 -10.01 2.01
C LYS A 40 -13.12 -11.15 1.29
N ILE A 41 -12.54 -12.34 1.28
CA ILE A 41 -13.20 -13.53 0.76
C ILE A 41 -14.22 -14.02 1.79
N LEU A 42 -15.42 -14.38 1.31
CA LEU A 42 -16.47 -14.87 2.21
C LEU A 42 -15.99 -16.06 3.07
N PRO A 43 -16.24 -16.04 4.39
CA PRO A 43 -15.87 -17.14 5.28
C PRO A 43 -16.36 -18.50 4.82
N THR A 44 -17.53 -18.54 4.17
CA THR A 44 -18.14 -19.74 3.60
C THR A 44 -17.35 -20.33 2.43
N ILE A 45 -16.71 -19.50 1.60
CA ILE A 45 -15.78 -19.96 0.55
C ILE A 45 -14.45 -20.38 1.19
N ARG A 46 -13.89 -19.54 2.10
CA ARG A 46 -12.62 -19.85 2.77
C ARG A 46 -12.63 -21.19 3.49
N SER A 47 -13.72 -21.52 4.16
CA SER A 47 -13.86 -22.80 4.90
C SER A 47 -13.90 -24.05 4.00
N ARG A 48 -14.12 -23.88 2.69
CA ARG A 48 -14.24 -24.96 1.69
C ARG A 48 -13.11 -24.97 0.67
N THR A 49 -12.13 -24.10 0.84
CA THR A 49 -10.99 -23.96 -0.07
C THR A 49 -9.68 -24.15 0.67
N GLN A 50 -8.67 -24.64 -0.03
CA GLN A 50 -7.30 -24.67 0.49
C GLN A 50 -6.62 -23.33 0.19
N ILE A 51 -6.04 -22.71 1.20
CA ILE A 51 -5.37 -21.40 1.06
C ILE A 51 -3.88 -21.63 0.82
N PHE A 52 -3.38 -21.05 -0.28
CA PHE A 52 -1.95 -20.98 -0.58
C PHE A 52 -1.51 -19.51 -0.56
N GLN A 53 -0.62 -19.17 0.35
CA GLN A 53 -0.06 -17.82 0.45
C GLN A 53 1.26 -17.73 -0.29
N PHE A 54 1.30 -16.87 -1.31
CA PHE A 54 2.51 -16.54 -2.04
C PHE A 54 3.14 -15.28 -1.44
N LYS A 55 4.17 -15.47 -0.62
CA LYS A 55 4.89 -14.34 -0.03
C LYS A 55 5.64 -13.56 -1.10
N LYS A 56 5.54 -12.24 -1.04
CA LYS A 56 6.32 -11.34 -1.89
C LYS A 56 7.82 -11.59 -1.68
N GLN A 57 8.55 -11.86 -2.75
CA GLN A 57 10.01 -12.03 -2.69
C GLN A 57 10.71 -10.66 -2.81
N GLU A 58 10.48 -9.80 -1.83
CA GLU A 58 11.01 -8.43 -1.81
C GLU A 58 12.53 -8.39 -1.97
N ALA A 59 13.24 -9.26 -1.27
CA ALA A 59 14.69 -9.33 -1.33
C ALA A 59 15.21 -9.65 -2.74
N ASN A 60 14.52 -10.54 -3.47
CA ASN A 60 14.86 -10.86 -4.84
C ASN A 60 14.59 -9.68 -5.78
N LEU A 61 13.47 -8.99 -5.60
CA LEU A 61 13.14 -7.80 -6.40
C LEU A 61 14.16 -6.68 -6.15
N ILE A 62 14.54 -6.41 -4.91
CA ILE A 62 15.58 -5.43 -4.58
C ILE A 62 16.90 -5.79 -5.29
N PHE A 63 17.33 -7.05 -5.23
CA PHE A 63 18.53 -7.51 -5.89
C PHE A 63 18.48 -7.35 -7.42
N GLN A 64 17.34 -7.64 -8.04
CA GLN A 64 17.14 -7.41 -9.48
C GLN A 64 17.25 -5.93 -9.85
N LEU A 65 16.63 -5.04 -9.04
CA LEU A 65 16.68 -3.60 -9.25
C LEU A 65 18.10 -3.02 -9.05
N GLU A 66 18.84 -3.53 -8.05
CA GLU A 66 20.26 -3.16 -7.86
C GLU A 66 21.13 -3.58 -9.06
N LYS A 67 20.87 -4.75 -9.64
CA LYS A 67 21.57 -5.19 -10.88
C LYS A 67 21.29 -4.28 -12.09
N LEU A 68 20.13 -3.62 -12.12
CA LEU A 68 19.81 -2.61 -13.13
C LEU A 68 20.48 -1.25 -12.86
N GLY A 69 21.34 -1.16 -11.83
CA GLY A 69 22.09 0.05 -11.50
C GLY A 69 21.36 0.99 -10.53
N LEU A 70 20.23 0.57 -9.93
CA LEU A 70 19.55 1.41 -8.95
C LEU A 70 20.30 1.40 -7.62
N VAL A 71 20.40 2.58 -7.01
CA VAL A 71 20.90 2.72 -5.65
C VAL A 71 19.97 1.99 -4.68
N LYS A 72 20.54 1.26 -3.72
CA LYS A 72 19.83 0.39 -2.77
C LYS A 72 18.61 1.06 -2.10
N LYS A 73 18.71 2.35 -1.75
CA LYS A 73 17.58 3.12 -1.16
C LYS A 73 16.39 3.18 -2.12
N LYS A 74 16.63 3.50 -3.40
CA LYS A 74 15.58 3.54 -4.44
C LYS A 74 15.03 2.16 -4.76
N ALA A 75 15.89 1.15 -4.85
CA ALA A 75 15.48 -0.24 -5.09
C ALA A 75 14.56 -0.75 -3.97
N ARG A 76 14.89 -0.50 -2.70
CA ARG A 76 14.05 -0.83 -1.55
C ARG A 76 12.69 -0.11 -1.59
N LEU A 77 12.70 1.19 -1.88
CA LEU A 77 11.45 1.95 -1.99
C LEU A 77 10.56 1.37 -3.09
N LEU A 78 11.08 1.20 -4.31
CA LEU A 78 10.32 0.63 -5.43
C LEU A 78 9.80 -0.78 -5.12
N ALA A 79 10.59 -1.62 -4.45
CA ALA A 79 10.17 -2.94 -4.05
C ALA A 79 8.99 -2.92 -3.07
N GLN A 80 8.76 -1.87 -2.31
CA GLN A 80 7.56 -1.73 -1.47
C GLN A 80 6.30 -1.45 -2.30
N PHE A 81 6.44 -0.77 -3.45
CA PHE A 81 5.33 -0.33 -4.29
C PHE A 81 5.03 -1.24 -5.49
N SER A 82 5.89 -2.22 -5.77
CA SER A 82 5.76 -3.12 -6.91
C SER A 82 5.85 -4.59 -6.47
N GLN A 83 5.21 -5.46 -7.22
CA GLN A 83 5.25 -6.91 -6.99
C GLN A 83 6.18 -7.61 -7.99
N SER A 84 6.53 -6.94 -9.07
CA SER A 84 7.39 -7.45 -10.13
C SER A 84 8.38 -6.40 -10.59
N GLN A 85 9.45 -6.84 -11.28
CA GLN A 85 10.42 -5.95 -11.89
C GLN A 85 9.77 -5.02 -12.92
N ILE A 86 8.82 -5.52 -13.72
CA ILE A 86 8.10 -4.74 -14.74
C ILE A 86 7.33 -3.56 -14.09
N GLU A 87 6.65 -3.82 -12.98
CA GLU A 87 5.94 -2.76 -12.23
C GLU A 87 6.92 -1.75 -11.63
N ALA A 88 8.04 -2.22 -11.08
CA ALA A 88 9.08 -1.35 -10.54
C ALA A 88 9.70 -0.45 -11.61
N GLU A 89 9.95 -0.97 -12.80
CA GLU A 89 10.47 -0.19 -13.94
C GLU A 89 9.44 0.83 -14.44
N LYS A 90 8.14 0.51 -14.43
CA LYS A 90 7.08 1.48 -14.73
C LYS A 90 7.08 2.63 -13.74
N LEU A 91 7.13 2.33 -12.42
CA LEU A 91 7.19 3.35 -11.38
C LEU A 91 8.48 4.17 -11.44
N LEU A 92 9.61 3.53 -11.76
CA LEU A 92 10.90 4.21 -11.94
C LEU A 92 10.83 5.33 -12.97
N ASN A 93 10.08 5.12 -14.05
CA ASN A 93 9.93 6.06 -15.15
C ASN A 93 8.79 7.10 -14.93
N GLN A 94 8.04 7.01 -13.82
CA GLN A 94 6.99 7.97 -13.49
C GLN A 94 7.54 9.16 -12.72
N ALA A 95 7.72 10.29 -13.37
CA ALA A 95 8.20 11.52 -12.74
C ALA A 95 7.30 11.98 -11.57
N THR A 96 5.98 11.84 -11.72
CA THR A 96 4.99 12.18 -10.67
C THR A 96 5.21 11.37 -9.40
N PHE A 97 5.49 10.06 -9.50
CA PHE A 97 5.81 9.23 -8.35
C PHE A 97 7.03 9.74 -7.58
N TRP A 98 8.11 10.09 -8.29
CA TRP A 98 9.32 10.61 -7.65
C TRP A 98 9.12 11.98 -7.02
N THR A 99 8.28 12.84 -7.62
CA THR A 99 7.89 14.11 -7.00
C THR A 99 7.17 13.87 -5.67
N LEU A 100 6.22 12.91 -5.62
CA LEU A 100 5.55 12.54 -4.37
C LEU A 100 6.54 11.98 -3.35
N VAL A 101 7.51 11.17 -3.76
CA VAL A 101 8.56 10.64 -2.87
C VAL A 101 9.39 11.78 -2.28
N GLU A 102 9.89 12.69 -3.10
CA GLU A 102 10.74 13.82 -2.65
C GLU A 102 9.99 14.73 -1.67
N GLU A 103 8.75 15.11 -1.98
CA GLU A 103 7.97 15.97 -1.10
C GLU A 103 7.56 15.24 0.20
N SER A 104 7.29 13.92 0.13
CA SER A 104 7.04 13.12 1.33
C SER A 104 8.29 12.98 2.21
N GLU A 105 9.47 12.80 1.61
CA GLU A 105 10.75 12.77 2.35
C GLU A 105 11.02 14.12 3.06
N ARG A 106 10.74 15.24 2.40
CA ARG A 106 10.85 16.58 3.00
C ARG A 106 9.90 16.74 4.18
N LEU A 107 8.62 16.43 3.97
CA LEU A 107 7.62 16.48 5.05
C LEU A 107 8.01 15.61 6.23
N PHE A 108 8.42 14.37 5.98
CA PHE A 108 8.85 13.43 7.01
C PHE A 108 10.04 13.96 7.81
N SER A 109 11.06 14.52 7.13
CA SER A 109 12.21 15.16 7.76
C SER A 109 11.81 16.37 8.64
N ASP A 110 10.86 17.19 8.15
CA ASP A 110 10.39 18.37 8.86
C ASP A 110 9.54 17.99 10.09
N ILE A 111 8.75 16.92 10.01
CA ILE A 111 8.04 16.37 11.18
C ILE A 111 9.04 15.85 12.22
N LEU A 112 10.04 15.05 11.83
CA LEU A 112 11.07 14.54 12.74
C LEU A 112 11.86 15.66 13.42
N SER A 113 12.16 16.72 12.67
CA SER A 113 12.91 17.88 13.14
C SER A 113 12.04 18.92 13.86
N ARG A 114 10.74 18.69 13.99
CA ARG A 114 9.73 19.58 14.61
C ARG A 114 9.74 21.00 14.02
N LYS A 115 9.96 21.12 12.70
CA LYS A 115 9.93 22.40 12.02
C LYS A 115 8.51 22.94 11.87
N ARG A 116 8.32 24.24 12.04
CA ARG A 116 7.03 24.92 11.85
C ARG A 116 6.57 24.94 10.39
N GLU A 117 7.51 24.99 9.46
CA GLU A 117 7.27 25.06 8.01
C GLU A 117 6.61 23.81 7.45
N SER A 118 6.51 22.72 8.21
CA SER A 118 5.85 21.48 7.80
C SER A 118 4.40 21.68 7.30
N TYR A 119 3.69 22.72 7.75
CA TYR A 119 2.35 23.04 7.24
C TYR A 119 2.35 23.45 5.76
N LEU A 120 3.38 24.19 5.32
CA LEU A 120 3.50 24.57 3.91
C LEU A 120 3.74 23.34 3.03
N GLN A 121 4.49 22.37 3.54
CA GLN A 121 4.71 21.10 2.84
C GLN A 121 3.43 20.27 2.74
N VAL A 122 2.58 20.28 3.75
CA VAL A 122 1.28 19.61 3.70
C VAL A 122 0.42 20.13 2.57
N ALA A 123 0.25 21.46 2.46
CA ALA A 123 -0.55 22.07 1.41
C ALA A 123 -0.03 21.70 0.00
N LYS A 124 1.30 21.74 -0.18
CA LYS A 124 1.95 21.36 -1.43
C LYS A 124 1.69 19.88 -1.76
N LEU A 125 1.92 18.99 -0.81
CA LEU A 125 1.78 17.56 -1.01
C LEU A 125 0.30 17.17 -1.28
N ALA A 126 -0.64 17.83 -0.57
CA ALA A 126 -2.07 17.62 -0.82
C ALA A 126 -2.50 18.10 -2.21
N SER A 127 -1.92 19.18 -2.74
CA SER A 127 -2.18 19.64 -4.10
C SER A 127 -1.61 18.72 -5.18
N LEU A 128 -0.49 18.05 -4.91
CA LEU A 128 0.13 17.07 -5.82
C LEU A 128 -0.63 15.73 -5.82
N ALA A 129 -1.18 15.36 -4.67
CA ALA A 129 -1.97 14.14 -4.49
C ALA A 129 -3.47 14.42 -4.75
N ASP A 130 -3.80 14.80 -5.98
CA ASP A 130 -5.11 15.26 -6.41
C ASP A 130 -6.15 14.14 -6.58
N ASP A 131 -5.73 12.88 -6.57
CA ASP A 131 -6.58 11.69 -6.65
C ASP A 131 -6.32 10.70 -5.51
N LYS A 132 -7.24 9.74 -5.34
CA LYS A 132 -7.17 8.72 -4.28
C LYS A 132 -5.96 7.80 -4.40
N GLU A 133 -5.48 7.54 -5.61
CA GLU A 133 -4.32 6.69 -5.84
C GLU A 133 -3.04 7.36 -5.35
N LYS A 134 -2.83 8.62 -5.73
CA LYS A 134 -1.69 9.42 -5.26
C LYS A 134 -1.72 9.66 -3.75
N GLN A 135 -2.93 9.88 -3.18
CA GLN A 135 -3.10 10.00 -1.73
C GLN A 135 -2.67 8.73 -0.99
N ASP A 136 -3.08 7.55 -1.50
CA ASP A 136 -2.62 6.27 -0.94
C ASP A 136 -1.11 6.09 -1.09
N GLN A 137 -0.54 6.47 -2.24
CA GLN A 137 0.90 6.45 -2.47
C GLN A 137 1.65 7.30 -1.44
N VAL A 138 1.20 8.54 -1.16
CA VAL A 138 1.81 9.41 -0.14
C VAL A 138 1.78 8.77 1.24
N LEU A 139 0.63 8.26 1.69
CA LEU A 139 0.52 7.61 2.99
C LEU A 139 1.46 6.39 3.09
N ARG A 140 1.54 5.58 2.04
CA ARG A 140 2.45 4.44 1.98
C ARG A 140 3.92 4.85 1.97
N ILE A 141 4.30 5.93 1.26
CA ILE A 141 5.66 6.46 1.27
C ILE A 141 6.04 6.86 2.69
N LEU A 142 5.19 7.59 3.39
CA LEU A 142 5.43 8.01 4.77
C LEU A 142 5.54 6.82 5.72
N GLU A 143 4.71 5.78 5.56
CA GLU A 143 4.80 4.53 6.32
C GLU A 143 6.15 3.81 6.10
N VAL A 144 6.60 3.74 4.84
CA VAL A 144 7.91 3.14 4.50
C VAL A 144 9.07 3.94 5.10
N LEU A 145 9.03 5.26 5.00
CA LEU A 145 10.05 6.14 5.58
C LEU A 145 10.10 6.01 7.10
N ALA A 146 8.95 6.02 7.77
CA ALA A 146 8.87 5.86 9.22
C ALA A 146 9.35 4.45 9.67
N GLY A 147 9.03 3.40 8.91
CA GLY A 147 9.51 2.05 9.18
C GLY A 147 11.03 1.91 9.02
N GLN A 148 11.64 2.59 8.04
CA GLN A 148 13.10 2.59 7.86
C GLN A 148 13.84 3.33 8.97
N GLU A 149 13.21 4.32 9.58
CA GLU A 149 13.78 5.17 10.64
C GLU A 149 13.25 4.80 12.04
N ILE A 150 12.68 3.60 12.21
CA ILE A 150 11.97 3.21 13.45
C ILE A 150 12.82 3.30 14.71
N LEU A 151 14.14 3.16 14.58
CA LEU A 151 15.09 3.29 15.69
C LEU A 151 15.40 4.76 16.06
N ARG A 152 14.98 5.73 15.22
CA ARG A 152 15.13 7.15 15.54
C ARG A 152 14.02 7.62 16.47
N THR A 153 14.39 8.44 17.42
CA THR A 153 13.41 9.09 18.32
C THR A 153 12.35 9.84 17.51
N GLY A 154 11.09 9.49 17.75
CA GLY A 154 9.94 10.12 17.09
C GLY A 154 9.36 9.36 15.89
N ALA A 155 10.12 8.51 15.19
CA ALA A 155 9.60 7.76 14.04
C ALA A 155 8.49 6.78 14.44
N HIS A 156 8.58 6.15 15.59
CA HIS A 156 7.53 5.28 16.14
C HIS A 156 6.20 6.04 16.31
N ARG A 157 6.23 7.25 16.87
CA ARG A 157 5.02 8.08 17.02
C ARG A 157 4.42 8.47 15.67
N ILE A 158 5.26 8.74 14.68
CA ILE A 158 4.78 9.01 13.32
C ILE A 158 4.05 7.80 12.75
N LEU A 159 4.54 6.57 12.97
CA LEU A 159 3.85 5.35 12.54
C LEU A 159 2.49 5.19 13.20
N GLU A 160 2.39 5.41 14.51
CA GLU A 160 1.10 5.38 15.23
C GLU A 160 0.12 6.39 14.65
N ASN A 161 0.58 7.63 14.43
CA ASN A 161 -0.24 8.69 13.84
C ASN A 161 -0.65 8.37 12.39
N LEU A 162 0.21 7.70 11.61
CA LEU A 162 -0.11 7.27 10.25
C LEU A 162 -1.21 6.20 10.22
N VAL A 163 -1.25 5.29 11.21
CA VAL A 163 -2.35 4.33 11.34
C VAL A 163 -3.69 5.06 11.52
N GLU A 164 -3.73 6.08 12.37
CA GLU A 164 -4.94 6.87 12.60
C GLU A 164 -5.29 7.74 11.38
N ALA A 165 -4.29 8.39 10.78
CA ALA A 165 -4.45 9.15 9.54
C ALA A 165 -5.05 8.30 8.41
N ARG A 166 -4.62 7.05 8.29
CA ARG A 166 -5.17 6.12 7.30
C ARG A 166 -6.62 5.74 7.58
N LYS A 167 -7.03 5.61 8.85
CA LYS A 167 -8.44 5.41 9.22
C LYS A 167 -9.29 6.63 8.85
N MET A 168 -8.81 7.84 9.17
CA MET A 168 -9.47 9.09 8.79
C MET A 168 -9.65 9.19 7.27
N TRP A 169 -8.61 8.89 6.50
CA TRP A 169 -8.66 8.90 5.05
C TRP A 169 -9.66 7.89 4.48
N LYS A 170 -9.69 6.65 5.02
CA LYS A 170 -10.68 5.62 4.65
C LYS A 170 -12.11 6.03 5.03
N ALA A 171 -12.29 6.83 6.07
CA ALA A 171 -13.56 7.42 6.46
C ALA A 171 -13.94 8.66 5.62
N ASN A 172 -13.25 8.92 4.51
CA ASN A 172 -13.45 10.05 3.60
C ASN A 172 -13.22 11.44 4.22
N VAL A 173 -12.41 11.55 5.25
CA VAL A 173 -11.89 12.85 5.67
C VAL A 173 -11.02 13.42 4.56
N SER A 174 -11.08 14.74 4.33
CA SER A 174 -10.28 15.39 3.29
C SER A 174 -8.78 15.10 3.48
N PHE A 175 -8.06 14.87 2.40
CA PHE A 175 -6.64 14.51 2.48
C PHE A 175 -5.80 15.60 3.13
N GLN A 176 -6.14 16.87 2.89
CA GLN A 176 -5.52 18.00 3.60
C GLN A 176 -5.64 17.85 5.12
N ASN A 177 -6.84 17.59 5.65
CA ASN A 177 -7.07 17.43 7.08
C ASN A 177 -6.33 16.21 7.66
N VAL A 178 -6.24 15.11 6.89
CA VAL A 178 -5.48 13.92 7.28
C VAL A 178 -4.00 14.25 7.43
N MET A 179 -3.44 15.03 6.51
CA MET A 179 -2.03 15.44 6.56
C MET A 179 -1.77 16.49 7.62
N ASP A 180 -2.70 17.43 7.84
CA ASP A 180 -2.65 18.42 8.94
C ASP A 180 -2.64 17.70 10.30
N TYR A 181 -3.44 16.65 10.48
CA TYR A 181 -3.42 15.82 11.68
C TYR A 181 -2.01 15.27 11.95
N LEU A 182 -1.32 14.72 10.94
CA LEU A 182 0.04 14.18 11.11
C LEU A 182 1.04 15.23 11.60
N VAL A 183 0.90 16.47 11.13
CA VAL A 183 1.80 17.57 11.51
C VAL A 183 1.44 18.12 12.90
N LEU A 184 0.16 18.19 13.25
CA LEU A 184 -0.30 18.67 14.55
C LEU A 184 0.10 17.79 15.71
N GLN A 185 0.15 16.47 15.52
CA GLN A 185 0.52 15.50 16.55
C GLN A 185 2.02 15.50 16.92
N LYS A 186 2.80 16.37 16.30
CA LYS A 186 4.24 16.46 16.59
C LYS A 186 4.58 17.18 17.91
N TYR A 187 3.61 17.86 18.56
CA TYR A 187 3.77 18.64 19.79
C TYR A 187 3.24 17.90 21.01
#